data_4f9936bc5116d2d6e71510f408691ff6
#
_entry.id   4f9936bc5116d2d6e71510f408691ff6
#
_cell.length_a   1.000
_cell.length_b   1.000
_cell.length_c   1.000
_cell.angle_alpha   90.00
_cell.angle_beta   90.00
_cell.angle_gamma   90.00
#
_symmetry.space_group_name_H-M   'P 1'
#
loop_
_entity.id
_entity.type
_entity.pdbx_description
1 polymer ?
#
loop_
_entity_poly.entity_id
_entity_poly.type
_entity_poly.pdbx_seq_one_letter_code
_entity_poly.pdbx_strand_id
1 'polypeptide(L)'
;YADRHLAMNGCYWGGTLDATCEDKEGSWAAFQGFLEMYERFRDEKYLNWAKHAMDVCLSYVVVWDIPLPAGRMADYNFKTTGWTVVSAQNQHIDVYGVLFAPEVYKMGRYLHDDRLCSLAKVMYRSCYQLTDAYGSQGEQLQQTNFAQRGDMSNVYKLRGGYAERWTVFWITAHFLNAAARFEEMGIFQ
;
A
#
# COMPACT_ATOMS: atom_id res chain seq x y z
N TYR A 1 -14.16 2.89 -18.45
CA TYR A 1 -13.38 3.12 -17.22
C TYR A 1 -11.94 3.54 -17.54
N ALA A 2 -11.23 2.79 -18.40
CA ALA A 2 -9.84 3.07 -18.76
C ALA A 2 -9.65 4.50 -19.29
N ASP A 3 -10.48 4.93 -20.23
CA ASP A 3 -10.39 6.28 -20.82
C ASP A 3 -10.48 7.37 -19.74
N ARG A 4 -11.38 7.18 -18.78
CA ARG A 4 -11.58 8.14 -17.69
C ARG A 4 -10.43 8.12 -16.70
N HIS A 5 -9.98 6.94 -16.29
CA HIS A 5 -8.88 6.78 -15.34
C HIS A 5 -7.58 7.33 -15.92
N LEU A 6 -7.26 6.99 -17.18
CA LEU A 6 -6.04 7.45 -17.82
C LEU A 6 -6.02 8.95 -18.14
N ALA A 7 -7.18 9.59 -18.16
CA ALA A 7 -7.29 11.04 -18.35
C ALA A 7 -7.08 11.86 -17.08
N MET A 8 -7.05 11.24 -15.89
CA MET A 8 -6.91 11.91 -14.59
C MET A 8 -5.46 12.27 -14.26
N ASN A 9 -4.68 12.72 -15.22
CA ASN A 9 -3.29 13.08 -15.00
C ASN A 9 -3.15 14.24 -14.00
N GLY A 10 -2.35 14.03 -12.97
CA GLY A 10 -2.03 15.04 -11.98
C GLY A 10 -3.02 15.16 -10.80
N CYS A 11 -4.03 14.31 -10.75
CA CYS A 11 -5.01 14.27 -9.65
C CYS A 11 -4.68 13.18 -8.62
N TYR A 12 -3.41 12.97 -8.33
CA TYR A 12 -2.92 11.85 -7.51
C TYR A 12 -3.29 11.88 -6.03
N TRP A 13 -3.87 12.96 -5.56
CA TRP A 13 -4.07 13.18 -4.14
C TRP A 13 -5.54 13.41 -3.78
N GLY A 14 -6.41 12.86 -4.59
CA GLY A 14 -7.83 12.90 -4.31
C GLY A 14 -8.19 12.11 -3.06
N GLY A 15 -9.12 12.64 -2.28
CA GLY A 15 -9.75 11.87 -1.22
C GLY A 15 -10.83 10.96 -1.79
N THR A 16 -11.23 9.97 -1.02
CA THR A 16 -12.32 9.03 -1.37
C THR A 16 -13.67 9.72 -1.68
N LEU A 17 -13.80 10.97 -1.31
CA LEU A 17 -15.00 11.79 -1.56
C LEU A 17 -14.92 12.63 -2.82
N ASP A 18 -13.79 12.68 -3.50
CA ASP A 18 -13.63 13.43 -4.74
C ASP A 18 -13.76 12.51 -5.95
N ALA A 19 -14.93 12.49 -6.57
CA ALA A 19 -15.24 11.66 -7.71
C ALA A 19 -14.46 11.99 -8.99
N THR A 20 -13.69 13.06 -9.00
CA THR A 20 -12.87 13.49 -10.14
C THR A 20 -11.40 13.18 -9.98
N CYS A 21 -10.99 12.73 -8.82
CA CYS A 21 -9.62 12.36 -8.50
C CYS A 21 -9.42 10.84 -8.47
N GLU A 22 -8.23 10.41 -8.82
CA GLU A 22 -7.81 9.04 -8.62
C GLU A 22 -7.59 8.77 -7.13
N ASP A 23 -8.04 7.63 -6.68
CA ASP A 23 -7.77 7.13 -5.34
C ASP A 23 -6.91 5.86 -5.39
N LYS A 24 -6.38 5.47 -4.24
CA LYS A 24 -5.47 4.34 -4.14
C LYS A 24 -6.16 3.01 -4.46
N GLU A 25 -7.36 2.79 -3.94
CA GLU A 25 -8.06 1.52 -4.11
C GLU A 25 -8.59 1.36 -5.54
N GLY A 26 -9.16 2.42 -6.11
CA GLY A 26 -9.58 2.43 -7.51
C GLY A 26 -8.40 2.22 -8.46
N SER A 27 -7.28 2.85 -8.17
CA SER A 27 -6.06 2.70 -8.96
C SER A 27 -5.46 1.30 -8.82
N TRP A 28 -5.49 0.71 -7.64
CA TRP A 28 -5.08 -0.69 -7.46
C TRP A 28 -5.94 -1.65 -8.28
N ALA A 29 -7.27 -1.50 -8.23
CA ALA A 29 -8.17 -2.35 -9.01
C ALA A 29 -7.93 -2.20 -10.52
N ALA A 30 -7.69 -0.98 -10.99
CA ALA A 30 -7.33 -0.72 -12.38
C ALA A 30 -5.98 -1.34 -12.75
N PHE A 31 -4.98 -1.18 -11.89
CA PHE A 31 -3.65 -1.74 -12.06
C PHE A 31 -3.70 -3.26 -12.22
N GLN A 32 -4.36 -3.94 -11.30
CA GLN A 32 -4.54 -5.38 -11.33
C GLN A 32 -5.26 -5.82 -12.62
N GLY A 33 -6.37 -5.18 -12.93
CA GLY A 33 -7.16 -5.53 -14.12
C GLY A 33 -6.39 -5.32 -15.43
N PHE A 34 -5.67 -4.22 -15.58
CA PHE A 34 -4.87 -3.96 -16.79
C PHE A 34 -3.68 -4.91 -16.91
N LEU A 35 -3.05 -5.26 -15.79
CA LEU A 35 -1.95 -6.19 -15.79
C LEU A 35 -2.41 -7.61 -16.17
N GLU A 36 -3.55 -8.06 -15.67
CA GLU A 36 -4.16 -9.33 -16.07
C GLU A 36 -4.54 -9.34 -17.56
N MET A 37 -5.04 -8.22 -18.08
CA MET A 37 -5.30 -8.09 -19.53
C MET A 37 -4.01 -8.20 -20.34
N TYR A 38 -2.92 -7.58 -19.88
CA TYR A 38 -1.62 -7.75 -20.52
C TYR A 38 -1.14 -9.20 -20.47
N GLU A 39 -1.24 -9.84 -19.34
CA GLU A 39 -0.84 -11.24 -19.18
C GLU A 39 -1.61 -12.18 -20.11
N ARG A 40 -2.88 -11.87 -20.37
CA ARG A 40 -3.75 -12.66 -21.24
C ARG A 40 -3.58 -12.35 -22.72
N PHE A 41 -3.51 -11.08 -23.10
CA PHE A 41 -3.58 -10.66 -24.50
C PHE A 41 -2.23 -10.27 -25.11
N ARG A 42 -1.23 -10.00 -24.26
CA ARG A 42 0.12 -9.55 -24.67
C ARG A 42 0.12 -8.30 -25.55
N ASP A 43 -0.88 -7.42 -25.38
CA ASP A 43 -0.95 -6.15 -26.06
C ASP A 43 -0.33 -5.07 -25.17
N GLU A 44 0.70 -4.40 -25.68
CA GLU A 44 1.48 -3.38 -24.96
C GLU A 44 0.64 -2.22 -24.42
N LYS A 45 -0.53 -1.94 -25.03
CA LYS A 45 -1.42 -0.91 -24.50
C LYS A 45 -1.85 -1.21 -23.05
N TYR A 46 -2.08 -2.49 -22.72
CA TYR A 46 -2.48 -2.88 -21.38
C TYR A 46 -1.33 -2.77 -20.39
N LEU A 47 -0.09 -3.05 -20.82
CA LEU A 47 1.10 -2.84 -20.01
C LEU A 47 1.28 -1.34 -19.69
N ASN A 48 1.08 -0.47 -20.68
CA ASN A 48 1.17 0.97 -20.50
C ASN A 48 0.05 1.50 -19.56
N TRP A 49 -1.16 0.95 -19.65
CA TRP A 49 -2.25 1.30 -18.75
C TRP A 49 -1.98 0.80 -17.32
N ALA A 50 -1.46 -0.42 -17.20
CA ALA A 50 -1.04 -0.95 -15.91
C ALA A 50 0.06 -0.11 -15.27
N LYS A 51 1.04 0.36 -16.07
CA LYS A 51 2.10 1.25 -15.60
C LYS A 51 1.54 2.56 -15.06
N HIS A 52 0.61 3.20 -15.79
CA HIS A 52 -0.03 4.43 -15.32
C HIS A 52 -0.75 4.22 -13.99
N ALA A 53 -1.57 3.17 -13.88
CA ALA A 53 -2.28 2.85 -12.64
C ALA A 53 -1.31 2.50 -11.49
N MET A 54 -0.20 1.81 -11.78
CA MET A 54 0.87 1.56 -10.82
C MET A 54 1.49 2.87 -10.32
N ASP A 55 1.79 3.81 -11.22
CA ASP A 55 2.38 5.09 -10.84
C ASP A 55 1.46 5.85 -9.87
N VAL A 56 0.14 5.78 -10.05
CA VAL A 56 -0.83 6.32 -9.09
C VAL A 56 -0.76 5.58 -7.75
N CYS A 57 -0.79 4.25 -7.76
CA CYS A 57 -0.66 3.46 -6.52
C CYS A 57 0.63 3.79 -5.77
N LEU A 58 1.75 3.89 -6.49
CA LEU A 58 3.06 4.19 -5.89
C LEU A 58 3.15 5.60 -5.33
N SER A 59 2.35 6.55 -5.81
CA SER A 59 2.30 7.89 -5.26
C SER A 59 1.80 7.93 -3.81
N TYR A 60 1.09 6.90 -3.38
CA TYR A 60 0.61 6.73 -2.00
C TYR A 60 1.61 5.98 -1.10
N VAL A 61 2.68 5.42 -1.65
CA VAL A 61 3.65 4.66 -0.87
C VAL A 61 4.60 5.60 -0.14
N VAL A 62 4.76 5.38 1.15
CA VAL A 62 5.75 6.08 1.96
C VAL A 62 7.13 5.47 1.69
N VAL A 63 8.05 6.28 1.21
CA VAL A 63 9.40 5.84 0.78
C VAL A 63 10.51 6.28 1.74
N TRP A 64 10.15 6.74 2.93
CA TRP A 64 11.07 7.10 4.01
C TRP A 64 10.50 6.72 5.37
N ASP A 65 11.35 6.61 6.35
CA ASP A 65 10.92 6.41 7.73
C ASP A 65 10.53 7.75 8.36
N ILE A 66 9.25 7.92 8.63
CA ILE A 66 8.72 9.10 9.29
C ILE A 66 9.14 9.07 10.76
N PRO A 67 9.70 10.17 11.30
CA PRO A 67 9.99 10.27 12.73
C PRO A 67 8.71 10.03 13.55
N LEU A 68 8.73 9.03 14.42
CA LEU A 68 7.58 8.67 15.21
C LEU A 68 7.58 9.44 16.55
N PRO A 69 6.42 9.89 17.02
CA PRO A 69 6.29 10.43 18.36
C PRO A 69 6.59 9.34 19.40
N ALA A 70 6.93 9.75 20.61
CA ALA A 70 7.12 8.83 21.73
C ALA A 70 5.88 7.96 21.94
N GLY A 71 6.08 6.67 22.08
CA GLY A 71 5.02 5.68 22.25
C GLY A 71 5.39 4.34 21.64
N ARG A 72 4.46 3.41 21.66
CA ARG A 72 4.68 2.01 21.32
C ARG A 72 5.30 1.80 19.94
N MET A 73 4.89 2.55 18.94
CA MET A 73 5.47 2.43 17.58
C MET A 73 6.96 2.83 17.56
N ALA A 74 7.32 3.89 18.29
CA ALA A 74 8.71 4.29 18.44
C ALA A 74 9.50 3.26 19.27
N ASP A 75 8.90 2.72 20.33
CA ASP A 75 9.51 1.72 21.21
C ASP A 75 9.85 0.42 20.44
N TYR A 76 9.01 0.03 19.49
CA TYR A 76 9.24 -1.11 18.59
C TYR A 76 10.03 -0.75 17.31
N ASN A 77 10.51 0.48 17.21
CA ASN A 77 11.25 0.95 16.04
C ASN A 77 10.52 0.70 14.71
N PHE A 78 9.19 0.95 14.71
CA PHE A 78 8.35 0.77 13.55
C PHE A 78 8.86 1.59 12.36
N LYS A 79 8.87 0.99 11.19
CA LYS A 79 9.31 1.61 9.92
C LYS A 79 8.13 1.88 9.03
N THR A 80 8.03 3.12 8.53
CA THR A 80 6.92 3.53 7.67
C THR A 80 7.17 3.27 6.18
N THR A 81 8.43 3.05 5.79
CA THR A 81 8.80 2.75 4.41
C THR A 81 8.06 1.52 3.89
N GLY A 82 7.35 1.65 2.79
CA GLY A 82 6.55 0.58 2.19
C GLY A 82 5.09 0.55 2.64
N TRP A 83 4.71 1.33 3.65
CA TRP A 83 3.32 1.57 4.01
C TRP A 83 2.70 2.57 3.05
N THR A 84 1.38 2.69 3.07
CA THR A 84 0.65 3.64 2.24
C THR A 84 -0.06 4.68 3.07
N VAL A 85 -0.25 5.87 2.51
CA VAL A 85 -1.18 6.86 3.07
C VAL A 85 -2.58 6.61 2.51
N VAL A 86 -3.61 6.90 3.31
CA VAL A 86 -4.99 6.77 2.84
C VAL A 86 -5.32 7.86 1.84
N SER A 87 -4.90 9.08 2.13
CA SER A 87 -4.96 10.22 1.20
C SER A 87 -3.98 11.30 1.64
N ALA A 88 -3.71 12.27 0.79
CA ALA A 88 -2.86 13.40 1.14
C ALA A 88 -3.36 14.22 2.32
N GLN A 89 -4.64 14.27 2.51
CA GLN A 89 -5.30 15.02 3.57
C GLN A 89 -5.46 14.20 4.85
N ASN A 90 -5.39 12.87 4.71
CA ASN A 90 -5.54 11.96 5.82
C ASN A 90 -4.16 11.60 6.37
N GLN A 91 -3.97 11.83 7.65
CA GLN A 91 -2.71 11.55 8.35
C GLN A 91 -2.58 10.06 8.72
N HIS A 92 -3.53 9.25 8.31
CA HIS A 92 -3.45 7.81 8.51
C HIS A 92 -2.51 7.17 7.52
N ILE A 93 -1.69 6.27 8.00
CA ILE A 93 -1.00 5.29 7.17
C ILE A 93 -1.65 3.92 7.38
N ASP A 94 -1.60 3.11 6.34
CA ASP A 94 -2.22 1.80 6.33
C ASP A 94 -1.35 0.74 5.64
N VAL A 95 -1.77 -0.50 5.71
CA VAL A 95 -1.07 -1.65 5.15
C VAL A 95 -1.48 -1.96 3.71
N TYR A 96 -2.23 -1.11 3.06
CA TYR A 96 -2.75 -1.39 1.71
C TYR A 96 -1.67 -1.57 0.64
N GLY A 97 -0.45 -1.19 0.90
CA GLY A 97 0.68 -1.56 0.06
C GLY A 97 0.77 -3.06 -0.21
N VAL A 98 0.32 -3.90 0.73
CA VAL A 98 0.32 -5.35 0.54
C VAL A 98 -0.62 -5.81 -0.57
N LEU A 99 -1.69 -5.06 -0.86
CA LEU A 99 -2.68 -5.42 -1.87
C LEU A 99 -2.10 -5.43 -3.28
N PHE A 100 -1.19 -4.51 -3.58
CA PHE A 100 -0.62 -4.36 -4.92
C PHE A 100 0.89 -4.64 -4.98
N ALA A 101 1.50 -5.05 -3.89
CA ALA A 101 2.91 -5.44 -3.89
C ALA A 101 3.24 -6.57 -4.91
N PRO A 102 2.42 -7.62 -5.05
CA PRO A 102 2.68 -8.65 -6.07
C PRO A 102 2.62 -8.11 -7.50
N GLU A 103 1.69 -7.20 -7.80
CA GLU A 103 1.58 -6.53 -9.10
C GLU A 103 2.78 -5.65 -9.38
N VAL A 104 3.26 -4.88 -8.40
CA VAL A 104 4.47 -4.06 -8.52
C VAL A 104 5.68 -4.95 -8.85
N TYR A 105 5.79 -6.12 -8.21
CA TYR A 105 6.85 -7.07 -8.52
C TYR A 105 6.75 -7.57 -9.97
N LYS A 106 5.56 -8.00 -10.41
CA LYS A 106 5.34 -8.42 -11.80
C LYS A 106 5.70 -7.32 -12.80
N MET A 107 5.29 -6.09 -12.52
CA MET A 107 5.66 -4.95 -13.36
C MET A 107 7.16 -4.74 -13.41
N GLY A 108 7.85 -4.86 -12.28
CA GLY A 108 9.32 -4.82 -12.26
C GLY A 108 9.95 -5.88 -13.17
N ARG A 109 9.37 -7.08 -13.21
CA ARG A 109 9.83 -8.14 -14.13
C ARG A 109 9.56 -7.81 -15.60
N TYR A 110 8.38 -7.29 -15.92
CA TYR A 110 8.02 -6.93 -17.31
C TYR A 110 8.80 -5.72 -17.82
N LEU A 111 9.07 -4.75 -16.96
CA LEU A 111 9.81 -3.54 -17.30
C LEU A 111 11.33 -3.68 -17.13
N HIS A 112 11.82 -4.85 -16.70
CA HIS A 112 13.24 -5.08 -16.36
C HIS A 112 13.79 -4.06 -15.35
N ASP A 113 12.97 -3.69 -14.35
CA ASP A 113 13.32 -2.75 -13.29
C ASP A 113 13.42 -3.46 -11.92
N ASP A 114 14.65 -3.80 -11.54
CA ASP A 114 14.93 -4.47 -10.27
C ASP A 114 14.59 -3.61 -9.04
N ARG A 115 14.48 -2.28 -9.21
CA ARG A 115 14.08 -1.37 -8.11
C ARG A 115 12.61 -1.59 -7.76
N LEU A 116 11.75 -1.77 -8.75
CA LEU A 116 10.34 -2.13 -8.53
C LEU A 116 10.22 -3.50 -7.84
N CYS A 117 11.00 -4.47 -8.27
CA CYS A 117 11.04 -5.78 -7.62
C CYS A 117 11.47 -5.66 -6.14
N SER A 118 12.47 -4.83 -5.87
CA SER A 118 12.96 -4.59 -4.50
C SER A 118 11.93 -3.84 -3.66
N LEU A 119 11.29 -2.80 -4.23
CA LEU A 119 10.24 -2.04 -3.57
C LEU A 119 9.06 -2.93 -3.18
N ALA A 120 8.60 -3.78 -4.08
CA ALA A 120 7.51 -4.73 -3.82
C ALA A 120 7.79 -5.62 -2.60
N LYS A 121 9.03 -6.13 -2.50
CA LYS A 121 9.46 -6.93 -1.34
C LYS A 121 9.50 -6.12 -0.05
N VAL A 122 9.94 -4.86 -0.13
CA VAL A 122 9.92 -3.94 1.02
C VAL A 122 8.48 -3.67 1.46
N MET A 123 7.58 -3.36 0.53
CA MET A 123 6.16 -3.14 0.82
C MET A 123 5.54 -4.33 1.55
N TYR A 124 5.72 -5.54 1.03
CA TYR A 124 5.21 -6.74 1.67
C TYR A 124 5.77 -6.94 3.09
N ARG A 125 7.10 -6.85 3.26
CA ARG A 125 7.76 -7.07 4.55
C ARG A 125 7.42 -5.97 5.57
N SER A 126 7.41 -4.73 5.12
CA SER A 126 7.13 -3.58 5.97
C SER A 126 5.71 -3.64 6.54
N CYS A 127 4.75 -3.99 5.70
CA CYS A 127 3.36 -4.12 6.12
C CYS A 127 3.11 -5.22 7.15
N TYR A 128 4.04 -6.15 7.35
CA TYR A 128 3.93 -7.23 8.34
C TYR A 128 4.28 -6.83 9.79
N GLN A 129 4.82 -5.62 9.98
CA GLN A 129 5.41 -5.20 11.27
C GLN A 129 4.43 -5.15 12.45
N LEU A 130 3.17 -4.81 12.20
CA LEU A 130 2.16 -4.66 13.26
C LEU A 130 1.25 -5.89 13.36
N THR A 131 1.80 -7.06 13.14
CA THR A 131 1.05 -8.31 13.34
C THR A 131 0.86 -8.56 14.82
N ASP A 132 -0.39 -8.70 15.24
CA ASP A 132 -0.73 -9.03 16.63
C ASP A 132 -0.54 -10.53 16.88
N ALA A 133 0.72 -10.92 17.09
CA ALA A 133 1.09 -12.31 17.32
C ALA A 133 0.63 -12.84 18.70
N TYR A 134 0.33 -11.95 19.63
CA TYR A 134 -0.01 -12.27 21.01
C TYR A 134 -1.41 -11.86 21.43
N GLY A 135 -2.12 -11.17 20.55
CA GLY A 135 -3.50 -10.77 20.78
C GLY A 135 -4.49 -11.90 20.61
N SER A 136 -5.72 -11.64 20.99
CA SER A 136 -6.81 -12.62 20.93
C SER A 136 -7.24 -12.98 19.50
N GLN A 137 -6.83 -12.24 18.50
CA GLN A 137 -7.27 -12.39 17.11
C GLN A 137 -6.16 -12.75 16.13
N GLY A 138 -4.90 -12.55 16.49
CA GLY A 138 -3.76 -12.87 15.61
C GLY A 138 -3.72 -12.07 14.32
N GLU A 139 -4.28 -10.85 14.32
CA GLU A 139 -4.43 -10.01 13.14
C GLU A 139 -3.43 -8.88 13.13
N GLN A 140 -3.10 -8.45 11.93
CA GLN A 140 -2.30 -7.25 11.75
C GLN A 140 -3.16 -6.00 11.94
N LEU A 141 -2.56 -4.98 12.56
CA LEU A 141 -3.15 -3.66 12.64
C LEU A 141 -3.22 -3.01 11.26
N GLN A 142 -4.38 -2.55 10.91
CA GLN A 142 -4.66 -1.96 9.60
C GLN A 142 -4.07 -0.57 9.44
N GLN A 143 -4.20 0.25 10.45
CA GLN A 143 -3.90 1.67 10.39
C GLN A 143 -3.11 2.13 11.60
N THR A 144 -2.33 3.15 11.37
CA THR A 144 -1.76 3.93 12.45
C THR A 144 -2.28 5.35 12.38
N ASN A 145 -2.56 5.89 13.52
CA ASN A 145 -3.06 7.25 13.63
C ASN A 145 -1.96 8.10 14.25
N PHE A 146 -1.05 8.59 13.41
CA PHE A 146 -0.01 9.49 13.89
C PHE A 146 0.05 10.78 13.06
N ALA A 147 0.35 11.87 13.74
CA ALA A 147 0.48 13.16 13.10
C ALA A 147 1.87 13.31 12.49
N GLN A 148 1.93 13.45 11.17
CA GLN A 148 3.19 13.74 10.46
C GLN A 148 3.84 15.04 10.91
N ARG A 149 3.08 15.95 11.53
CA ARG A 149 3.56 17.26 12.00
C ARG A 149 3.89 17.32 13.47
N GLY A 150 3.88 16.23 14.19
CA GLY A 150 4.21 16.23 15.62
C GLY A 150 3.25 17.05 16.48
N ASP A 151 1.99 17.18 16.09
CA ASP A 151 0.97 17.87 16.91
C ASP A 151 0.64 17.02 18.13
N MET A 152 1.38 17.29 19.21
CA MET A 152 1.25 16.61 20.49
C MET A 152 -0.04 16.98 21.24
N SER A 153 -0.80 17.98 20.78
CA SER A 153 -2.02 18.43 21.42
C SER A 153 -3.20 17.50 21.21
N ASN A 154 -3.15 16.64 20.20
CA ASN A 154 -4.22 15.73 19.83
C ASN A 154 -3.81 14.27 20.05
N VAL A 155 -4.27 13.69 21.15
CA VAL A 155 -3.99 12.30 21.56
C VAL A 155 -4.40 11.28 20.50
N TYR A 156 -5.42 11.56 19.70
CA TYR A 156 -5.86 10.69 18.62
C TYR A 156 -4.91 10.71 17.41
N LYS A 157 -4.27 11.84 17.15
CA LYS A 157 -3.31 11.98 16.06
C LYS A 157 -1.94 11.38 16.40
N LEU A 158 -1.64 11.26 17.69
CA LEU A 158 -0.37 10.72 18.17
C LEU A 158 -0.44 9.24 18.52
N ARG A 159 -1.64 8.71 18.57
CA ARG A 159 -1.84 7.33 18.98
C ARG A 159 -1.63 6.41 17.80
N GLY A 160 -0.47 5.82 17.75
CA GLY A 160 -0.44 4.41 17.46
C GLY A 160 -1.50 3.64 18.29
N GLY A 161 -1.79 4.09 19.53
CA GLY A 161 -2.70 3.41 20.45
C GLY A 161 -4.17 3.30 20.06
N TYR A 162 -4.74 4.18 19.27
CA TYR A 162 -6.09 3.98 18.75
C TYR A 162 -6.10 2.97 17.62
N ALA A 163 -5.18 3.09 16.70
CA ALA A 163 -5.03 2.20 15.57
C ALA A 163 -4.54 0.80 15.99
N GLU A 164 -3.73 0.71 17.04
CA GLU A 164 -3.24 -0.55 17.60
C GLU A 164 -4.35 -1.50 18.08
N ARG A 165 -5.55 -1.01 18.27
CA ARG A 165 -6.69 -1.81 18.69
C ARG A 165 -7.64 -2.13 17.53
N TRP A 166 -7.37 -1.59 16.36
CA TRP A 166 -8.22 -1.76 15.22
C TRP A 166 -7.65 -2.82 14.30
N THR A 167 -8.03 -4.04 14.58
CA THR A 167 -7.71 -5.20 13.77
C THR A 167 -8.89 -5.54 12.86
N VAL A 168 -8.58 -5.99 11.66
CA VAL A 168 -9.59 -6.41 10.69
C VAL A 168 -9.14 -7.67 9.95
N PHE A 169 -10.01 -8.65 9.85
CA PHE A 169 -9.70 -9.97 9.27
C PHE A 169 -9.25 -9.90 7.82
N TRP A 170 -9.78 -9.00 7.05
CA TRP A 170 -9.43 -8.91 5.64
C TRP A 170 -7.95 -8.52 5.41
N ILE A 171 -7.31 -7.86 6.35
CA ILE A 171 -5.86 -7.60 6.24
C ILE A 171 -5.08 -8.92 6.26
N THR A 172 -5.41 -9.82 7.16
CA THR A 172 -4.80 -11.16 7.20
C THR A 172 -5.04 -11.91 5.88
N ALA A 173 -6.26 -11.83 5.33
CA ALA A 173 -6.57 -12.44 4.04
C ALA A 173 -5.73 -11.85 2.90
N HIS A 174 -5.52 -10.54 2.87
CA HIS A 174 -4.67 -9.90 1.86
C HIS A 174 -3.20 -10.27 2.01
N PHE A 175 -2.71 -10.42 3.23
CA PHE A 175 -1.36 -10.94 3.47
C PHE A 175 -1.18 -12.34 2.95
N LEU A 176 -2.11 -13.23 3.25
CA LEU A 176 -2.07 -14.62 2.77
C LEU A 176 -2.14 -14.68 1.24
N ASN A 177 -3.01 -13.86 0.64
CA ASN A 177 -3.09 -13.76 -0.82
C ASN A 177 -1.77 -13.25 -1.44
N ALA A 178 -1.19 -12.20 -0.89
CA ALA A 178 0.09 -11.68 -1.36
C ALA A 178 1.22 -12.70 -1.17
N ALA A 179 1.25 -13.40 -0.03
CA ALA A 179 2.21 -14.46 0.23
C ALA A 179 2.12 -15.58 -0.81
N ALA A 180 0.91 -16.08 -1.06
CA ALA A 180 0.67 -17.13 -2.06
C ALA A 180 1.16 -16.68 -3.46
N ARG A 181 0.85 -15.47 -3.86
CA ARG A 181 1.27 -14.92 -5.16
C ARG A 181 2.78 -14.74 -5.26
N PHE A 182 3.45 -14.33 -4.19
CA PHE A 182 4.91 -14.27 -4.14
C PHE A 182 5.55 -15.67 -4.19
N GLU A 183 4.94 -16.65 -3.52
CA GLU A 183 5.38 -18.04 -3.57
C GLU A 183 5.24 -18.61 -4.99
N GLU A 184 4.11 -18.39 -5.67
CA GLU A 184 3.89 -18.77 -7.07
C GLU A 184 4.95 -18.17 -8.01
N MET A 185 5.45 -17.00 -7.70
CA MET A 185 6.55 -16.35 -8.44
C MET A 185 7.94 -16.83 -8.03
N GLY A 186 8.06 -17.74 -7.08
CA GLY A 186 9.33 -18.30 -6.60
C GLY A 186 10.17 -17.35 -5.74
N ILE A 187 9.54 -16.35 -5.11
CA ILE A 187 10.30 -15.30 -4.39
C ILE A 187 10.71 -15.72 -2.98
N PHE A 188 10.02 -16.68 -2.40
CA PHE A 188 10.29 -17.17 -1.05
C PHE A 188 11.05 -18.50 -1.02
N GLN A 189 11.55 -18.94 -2.16
CA GLN A 189 12.37 -20.15 -2.28
C GLN A 189 13.85 -19.85 -2.03
#